data_5a6f9fc4a27ae289e4a9a466fdd6f87f
#
_entry.id   5a6f9fc4a27ae289e4a9a466fdd6f87f
#
_cell.length_a   1.000
_cell.length_b   1.000
_cell.length_c   1.000
_cell.angle_alpha   90.00
_cell.angle_beta   90.00
_cell.angle_gamma   90.00
#
_symmetry.space_group_name_H-M   'P 1'
#
loop_
_entity.id
_entity.type
_entity.pdbx_description
1 polymer ?
#
loop_
_entity_poly.entity_id
_entity_poly.type
_entity_poly.pdbx_seq_one_letter_code
_entity_poly.pdbx_strand_id
1 'polypeptide(L)'
;CCRFGCTSLRRGLTQVLAHMIIDHTPSVHWNYFLALEADLGLLARWIEPTERNFDTYSIELARLLMAASAECDVILKNLCTRISPGTRVSKLNGYHPLITGEFRAFTNARVWIPRFGLELRPWSSWSENQAPFWWTANNKVKHQRHDEFQQANLKNTFNSIAALYIAVSHLEAQQTHGLSHAPTYLEADGFAHRDGNSIIFYQALKIGTVR
;
A
#
# COMPACT_ATOMS: atom_id res chain seq x y z
N CYS A 1 7.41 -31.03 57.59
CA CYS A 1 8.50 -30.20 57.05
C CYS A 1 8.68 -30.44 55.59
N CYS A 2 8.18 -29.55 54.73
CA CYS A 2 8.70 -29.29 53.36
C CYS A 2 8.02 -28.04 52.81
N ARG A 3 8.63 -26.91 53.08
CA ARG A 3 8.38 -25.66 52.36
C ARG A 3 9.49 -25.53 51.33
N PHE A 4 9.22 -25.82 50.08
CA PHE A 4 10.02 -25.35 48.94
C PHE A 4 9.13 -25.35 47.67
N GLY A 5 9.05 -24.23 46.96
CA GLY A 5 8.71 -24.24 45.54
C GLY A 5 7.43 -23.51 45.08
N CYS A 6 7.10 -22.31 45.59
CA CYS A 6 5.99 -21.57 45.03
C CYS A 6 6.30 -20.11 44.59
N THR A 7 7.55 -19.75 44.47
CA THR A 7 7.94 -18.37 44.08
C THR A 7 8.54 -18.24 42.69
N SER A 8 8.88 -19.35 42.01
CA SER A 8 9.49 -19.32 40.68
C SER A 8 8.46 -19.24 39.53
N LEU A 9 7.28 -19.80 39.71
CA LEU A 9 6.24 -19.82 38.66
C LEU A 9 5.52 -18.47 38.45
N ARG A 10 5.48 -17.60 39.48
CA ARG A 10 4.81 -16.29 39.33
C ARG A 10 5.64 -15.27 38.60
N ARG A 11 6.96 -15.35 38.58
CA ARG A 11 7.85 -14.42 37.84
C ARG A 11 7.84 -14.70 36.32
N GLY A 12 7.68 -15.94 35.91
CA GLY A 12 7.63 -16.32 34.48
C GLY A 12 6.34 -15.84 33.81
N LEU A 13 5.21 -15.93 34.50
CA LEU A 13 3.89 -15.50 33.95
C LEU A 13 3.77 -13.97 33.83
N THR A 14 4.38 -13.22 34.75
CA THR A 14 4.33 -11.75 34.70
C THR A 14 5.22 -11.19 33.57
N GLN A 15 6.33 -11.89 33.24
CA GLN A 15 7.20 -11.46 32.12
C GLN A 15 6.61 -11.84 30.75
N VAL A 16 5.86 -12.92 30.65
CA VAL A 16 5.18 -13.30 29.39
C VAL A 16 3.98 -12.38 29.11
N LEU A 17 3.27 -11.93 30.15
CA LEU A 17 2.17 -10.97 29.99
C LEU A 17 2.62 -9.53 29.69
N ALA A 18 3.83 -9.14 30.12
CA ALA A 18 4.39 -7.82 29.82
C ALA A 18 4.81 -7.64 28.34
N HIS A 19 4.92 -8.74 27.57
CA HIS A 19 5.24 -8.69 26.12
C HIS A 19 4.02 -8.65 25.20
N MET A 20 2.81 -8.59 25.77
CA MET A 20 1.56 -8.46 25.00
C MET A 20 0.92 -7.08 25.12
N ILE A 21 1.69 -6.04 25.37
CA ILE A 21 1.25 -4.68 25.05
C ILE A 21 1.49 -4.54 23.53
N ILE A 22 0.47 -4.88 22.75
CA ILE A 22 0.43 -4.51 21.34
C ILE A 22 0.42 -2.98 21.34
N ASP A 23 1.53 -2.40 20.91
CA ASP A 23 1.60 -0.95 20.71
C ASP A 23 0.67 -0.61 19.55
N HIS A 24 -0.51 -0.10 19.89
CA HIS A 24 -1.54 0.34 18.95
C HIS A 24 -1.23 1.74 18.42
N THR A 25 0.01 2.03 18.06
CA THR A 25 0.33 3.28 17.38
C THR A 25 -0.42 3.31 16.04
N PRO A 26 -1.36 4.25 15.83
CA PRO A 26 -2.11 4.30 14.59
C PRO A 26 -1.19 4.52 13.40
N SER A 27 -1.29 3.68 12.38
CA SER A 27 -0.58 3.92 11.12
C SER A 27 -1.29 5.03 10.35
N VAL A 28 -0.65 6.20 10.27
CA VAL A 28 -1.20 7.37 9.56
C VAL A 28 -1.38 7.08 8.08
N HIS A 29 -0.39 6.43 7.46
CA HIS A 29 -0.41 6.10 6.04
C HIS A 29 -1.47 5.05 5.70
N TRP A 30 -1.61 4.04 6.56
CA TRP A 30 -2.63 3.03 6.38
C TRP A 30 -4.04 3.60 6.53
N ASN A 31 -4.28 4.42 7.55
CA ASN A 31 -5.56 5.08 7.74
C ASN A 31 -5.91 6.01 6.57
N TYR A 32 -4.91 6.70 6.00
CA TYR A 32 -5.13 7.52 4.81
C TYR A 32 -5.52 6.68 3.59
N PHE A 33 -4.84 5.54 3.38
CA PHE A 33 -5.21 4.58 2.33
C PHE A 33 -6.64 4.08 2.51
N LEU A 34 -7.03 3.64 3.73
CA LEU A 34 -8.40 3.16 4.00
C LEU A 34 -9.47 4.22 3.71
N ALA A 35 -9.19 5.49 3.98
CA ALA A 35 -10.10 6.58 3.65
C ALA A 35 -10.29 6.73 2.12
N LEU A 36 -9.20 6.66 1.35
CA LEU A 36 -9.28 6.71 -0.12
C LEU A 36 -9.94 5.47 -0.72
N GLU A 37 -9.74 4.30 -0.11
CA GLU A 37 -10.44 3.06 -0.49
C GLU A 37 -11.95 3.17 -0.26
N ALA A 38 -12.36 3.75 0.86
CA ALA A 38 -13.78 4.00 1.14
C ALA A 38 -14.41 4.95 0.11
N ASP A 39 -13.67 5.97 -0.31
CA ASP A 39 -14.10 6.89 -1.37
C ASP A 39 -14.31 6.17 -2.72
N LEU A 40 -13.51 5.13 -3.06
CA LEU A 40 -13.79 4.28 -4.23
C LEU A 40 -15.13 3.56 -4.12
N GLY A 41 -15.47 3.08 -2.93
CA GLY A 41 -16.78 2.46 -2.67
C GLY A 41 -17.95 3.44 -2.86
N LEU A 42 -17.77 4.70 -2.49
CA LEU A 42 -18.76 5.76 -2.73
C LEU A 42 -18.86 6.10 -4.22
N LEU A 43 -17.72 6.21 -4.92
CA LEU A 43 -17.66 6.50 -6.34
C LEU A 43 -18.38 5.43 -7.18
N ALA A 44 -18.26 4.16 -6.77
CA ALA A 44 -18.92 3.03 -7.43
C ALA A 44 -20.46 3.10 -7.40
N ARG A 45 -21.06 4.01 -6.64
CA ARG A 45 -22.50 4.28 -6.68
C ARG A 45 -22.90 5.11 -7.89
N TRP A 46 -21.97 5.84 -8.50
CA TRP A 46 -22.19 6.79 -9.58
C TRP A 46 -21.59 6.34 -10.91
N ILE A 47 -20.47 5.63 -10.83
CA ILE A 47 -19.75 5.14 -12.01
C ILE A 47 -19.46 3.66 -11.76
N GLU A 48 -20.05 2.77 -12.57
CA GLU A 48 -19.78 1.34 -12.48
C GLU A 48 -18.30 1.06 -12.78
N PRO A 49 -17.55 0.44 -11.84
CA PRO A 49 -16.13 0.17 -12.03
C PRO A 49 -15.92 -1.01 -13.00
N THR A 50 -15.89 -0.70 -14.28
CA THR A 50 -15.61 -1.64 -15.37
C THR A 50 -14.62 -1.03 -16.34
N GLU A 51 -13.93 -1.88 -17.12
CA GLU A 51 -13.02 -1.39 -18.16
C GLU A 51 -13.71 -0.50 -19.19
N ARG A 52 -15.02 -0.71 -19.43
CA ARG A 52 -15.81 0.13 -20.36
C ARG A 52 -15.93 1.57 -19.89
N ASN A 53 -15.82 1.82 -18.60
CA ASN A 53 -15.93 3.15 -17.99
C ASN A 53 -14.55 3.73 -17.65
N PHE A 54 -13.44 3.09 -18.04
CA PHE A 54 -12.10 3.54 -17.68
C PHE A 54 -11.74 4.95 -18.14
N ASP A 55 -12.34 5.42 -19.22
CA ASP A 55 -12.11 6.76 -19.75
C ASP A 55 -13.05 7.83 -19.14
N THR A 56 -14.01 7.43 -18.30
CA THR A 56 -14.86 8.38 -17.56
C THR A 56 -14.01 9.22 -16.62
N TYR A 57 -14.12 10.53 -16.69
CA TYR A 57 -13.36 11.47 -15.85
C TYR A 57 -14.29 12.43 -15.09
N SER A 58 -13.83 12.90 -13.93
CA SER A 58 -14.61 13.82 -13.09
C SER A 58 -13.72 14.58 -12.10
N ILE A 59 -14.29 15.58 -11.44
CA ILE A 59 -13.62 16.32 -10.36
C ILE A 59 -13.25 15.38 -9.22
N GLU A 60 -14.13 14.46 -8.84
CA GLU A 60 -13.87 13.50 -7.76
C GLU A 60 -12.74 12.52 -8.13
N LEU A 61 -12.70 12.06 -9.37
CA LEU A 61 -11.59 11.24 -9.85
C LEU A 61 -10.28 12.02 -9.84
N ALA A 62 -10.28 13.31 -10.18
CA ALA A 62 -9.10 14.15 -10.09
C ALA A 62 -8.64 14.32 -8.62
N ARG A 63 -9.56 14.53 -7.70
CA ARG A 63 -9.26 14.64 -6.26
C ARG A 63 -8.59 13.36 -5.74
N LEU A 64 -9.16 12.21 -6.04
CA LEU A 64 -8.65 10.91 -5.59
C LEU A 64 -7.29 10.57 -6.24
N LEU A 65 -7.15 10.79 -7.55
CA LEU A 65 -5.89 10.59 -8.26
C LEU A 65 -4.75 11.41 -7.64
N MET A 66 -5.01 12.69 -7.38
CA MET A 66 -4.00 13.59 -6.80
C MET A 66 -3.66 13.21 -5.35
N ALA A 67 -4.67 12.86 -4.54
CA ALA A 67 -4.48 12.47 -3.15
C ALA A 67 -3.68 11.16 -3.04
N ALA A 68 -4.05 10.12 -3.79
CA ALA A 68 -3.33 8.85 -3.81
C ALA A 68 -1.90 9.00 -4.33
N SER A 69 -1.70 9.81 -5.38
CA SER A 69 -0.36 10.03 -5.96
C SER A 69 0.56 10.80 -5.01
N ALA A 70 0.04 11.78 -4.29
CA ALA A 70 0.82 12.53 -3.30
C ALA A 70 1.26 11.62 -2.14
N GLU A 71 0.36 10.78 -1.64
CA GLU A 71 0.67 9.85 -0.56
C GLU A 71 1.65 8.76 -1.02
N CYS A 72 1.52 8.26 -2.25
CA CYS A 72 2.52 7.36 -2.84
C CYS A 72 3.93 7.98 -2.82
N ASP A 73 4.08 9.25 -3.18
CA ASP A 73 5.40 9.92 -3.16
C ASP A 73 5.99 9.96 -1.74
N VAL A 74 5.18 10.27 -0.74
CA VAL A 74 5.59 10.27 0.67
C VAL A 74 6.04 8.88 1.11
N ILE A 75 5.28 7.84 0.78
CA ILE A 75 5.59 6.45 1.17
C ILE A 75 6.84 5.95 0.46
N LEU A 76 7.00 6.19 -0.85
CA LEU A 76 8.20 5.80 -1.58
C LEU A 76 9.46 6.46 -1.02
N LYS A 77 9.41 7.73 -0.62
CA LYS A 77 10.51 8.41 0.08
C LYS A 77 10.84 7.73 1.41
N ASN A 78 9.82 7.39 2.20
CA ASN A 78 10.00 6.70 3.47
C ASN A 78 10.64 5.32 3.27
N LEU A 79 10.16 4.53 2.31
CA LEU A 79 10.75 3.24 1.95
C LEU A 79 12.21 3.39 1.53
N CYS A 80 12.53 4.33 0.64
CA CYS A 80 13.90 4.59 0.22
C CYS A 80 14.81 4.99 1.37
N THR A 81 14.33 5.81 2.30
CA THR A 81 15.08 6.21 3.50
C THR A 81 15.36 5.01 4.41
N ARG A 82 14.42 4.07 4.54
CA ARG A 82 14.61 2.83 5.33
C ARG A 82 15.57 1.86 4.65
N ILE A 83 15.45 1.71 3.33
CA ILE A 83 16.34 0.82 2.54
C ILE A 83 17.77 1.33 2.54
N SER A 84 17.98 2.62 2.37
CA SER A 84 19.30 3.24 2.29
C SER A 84 19.37 4.52 3.13
N PRO A 85 19.59 4.40 4.45
CA PRO A 85 19.72 5.54 5.34
C PRO A 85 20.85 6.48 4.88
N GLY A 86 20.55 7.78 4.79
CA GLY A 86 21.50 8.79 4.32
C GLY A 86 21.46 9.09 2.82
N THR A 87 20.82 8.25 2.02
CA THR A 87 20.60 8.54 0.59
C THR A 87 19.38 9.45 0.43
N ARG A 88 19.59 10.63 -0.17
CA ARG A 88 18.49 11.56 -0.45
C ARG A 88 17.98 11.34 -1.87
N VAL A 89 16.82 10.77 -2.00
CA VAL A 89 16.09 10.65 -3.27
C VAL A 89 14.80 11.48 -3.21
N SER A 90 14.52 12.23 -4.27
CA SER A 90 13.36 13.12 -4.34
C SER A 90 12.56 12.99 -5.63
N LYS A 91 12.97 12.09 -6.50
CA LYS A 91 12.34 11.87 -7.80
C LYS A 91 12.10 10.39 -8.03
N LEU A 92 11.07 10.09 -8.81
CA LEU A 92 10.62 8.74 -9.11
C LEU A 92 11.74 7.84 -9.69
N ASN A 93 12.60 8.41 -10.54
CA ASN A 93 13.74 7.69 -11.11
C ASN A 93 14.78 7.26 -10.05
N GLY A 94 14.90 8.02 -8.96
CA GLY A 94 15.76 7.65 -7.83
C GLY A 94 15.15 6.60 -6.92
N TYR A 95 13.81 6.50 -6.86
CA TYR A 95 13.13 5.48 -6.07
C TYR A 95 13.24 4.10 -6.70
N HIS A 96 13.13 4.03 -8.04
CA HIS A 96 13.05 2.78 -8.78
C HIS A 96 14.16 1.78 -8.41
N PRO A 97 15.46 2.09 -8.54
CA PRO A 97 16.52 1.10 -8.26
C PRO A 97 16.55 0.65 -6.80
N LEU A 98 16.21 1.52 -5.84
CA LEU A 98 16.16 1.16 -4.44
C LEU A 98 14.98 0.24 -4.13
N ILE A 99 13.79 0.62 -4.59
CA ILE A 99 12.55 -0.14 -4.33
C ILE A 99 12.62 -1.52 -5.02
N THR A 100 13.01 -1.59 -6.28
CA THR A 100 13.05 -2.85 -7.04
C THR A 100 14.23 -3.73 -6.63
N GLY A 101 15.31 -3.16 -6.13
CA GLY A 101 16.43 -3.89 -5.55
C GLY A 101 16.04 -4.63 -4.27
N GLU A 102 15.25 -4.01 -3.40
CA GLU A 102 14.76 -4.60 -2.16
C GLU A 102 13.53 -5.48 -2.38
N PHE A 103 12.57 -5.00 -3.15
CA PHE A 103 11.27 -5.65 -3.38
C PHE A 103 11.13 -6.10 -4.84
N ARG A 104 11.74 -7.23 -5.20
CA ARG A 104 11.79 -7.73 -6.58
C ARG A 104 10.44 -7.90 -7.27
N ALA A 105 9.39 -8.19 -6.52
CA ALA A 105 8.04 -8.36 -7.03
C ALA A 105 7.23 -7.06 -7.14
N PHE A 106 7.78 -5.92 -6.68
CA PHE A 106 7.03 -4.66 -6.53
C PHE A 106 6.37 -4.21 -7.84
N THR A 107 7.12 -4.19 -8.94
CA THR A 107 6.60 -3.75 -10.25
C THR A 107 5.62 -4.73 -10.87
N ASN A 108 5.66 -6.00 -10.47
CA ASN A 108 4.79 -7.06 -10.98
C ASN A 108 3.57 -7.33 -10.09
N ALA A 109 3.48 -6.65 -8.94
CA ALA A 109 2.39 -6.85 -8.00
C ALA A 109 1.04 -6.52 -8.63
N ARG A 110 0.08 -7.42 -8.40
CA ARG A 110 -1.30 -7.31 -8.89
C ARG A 110 -2.21 -6.95 -7.74
N VAL A 111 -3.22 -6.15 -8.04
CA VAL A 111 -4.29 -5.81 -7.11
C VAL A 111 -5.62 -6.22 -7.74
N TRP A 112 -6.40 -6.97 -7.00
CA TRP A 112 -7.77 -7.33 -7.37
C TRP A 112 -8.76 -6.46 -6.63
N ILE A 113 -9.86 -6.18 -7.30
CA ILE A 113 -11.06 -5.62 -6.70
C ILE A 113 -12.18 -6.64 -6.95
N PRO A 114 -12.31 -7.70 -6.10
CA PRO A 114 -13.19 -8.84 -6.37
C PRO A 114 -14.63 -8.44 -6.60
N ARG A 115 -15.13 -7.45 -5.87
CA ARG A 115 -16.49 -6.92 -6.02
C ARG A 115 -16.81 -6.50 -7.45
N PHE A 116 -15.82 -6.04 -8.21
CA PHE A 116 -16.00 -5.50 -9.56
C PHE A 116 -15.34 -6.36 -10.64
N GLY A 117 -14.69 -7.47 -10.25
CA GLY A 117 -13.99 -8.36 -11.18
C GLY A 117 -12.81 -7.70 -11.90
N LEU A 118 -12.19 -6.67 -11.28
CA LEU A 118 -11.07 -5.94 -11.86
C LEU A 118 -9.73 -6.47 -11.35
N GLU A 119 -8.77 -6.65 -12.26
CA GLU A 119 -7.35 -6.85 -11.98
C GLU A 119 -6.57 -5.61 -12.43
N LEU A 120 -5.76 -5.06 -11.54
CA LEU A 120 -4.94 -3.87 -11.77
C LEU A 120 -3.46 -4.21 -11.60
N ARG A 121 -2.60 -3.60 -12.42
CA ARG A 121 -1.14 -3.73 -12.35
C ARG A 121 -0.50 -2.33 -12.33
N PRO A 122 -0.63 -1.61 -11.22
CA PRO A 122 -0.36 -0.18 -11.19
C PRO A 122 1.11 0.18 -11.43
N TRP A 123 2.03 -0.72 -11.12
CA TRP A 123 3.47 -0.48 -11.25
C TRP A 123 4.11 -1.12 -12.48
N SER A 124 3.33 -1.84 -13.32
CA SER A 124 3.86 -2.64 -14.44
C SER A 124 4.62 -1.84 -15.50
N SER A 125 4.31 -0.54 -15.67
CA SER A 125 5.01 0.34 -16.59
C SER A 125 6.17 1.12 -15.96
N TRP A 126 6.44 0.91 -14.66
CA TRP A 126 7.52 1.61 -13.98
C TRP A 126 8.88 0.98 -14.33
N SER A 127 9.79 1.80 -14.84
CA SER A 127 11.19 1.44 -15.11
C SER A 127 12.11 2.62 -14.78
N GLU A 128 13.41 2.45 -14.90
CA GLU A 128 14.39 3.53 -14.64
C GLU A 128 14.09 4.80 -15.45
N ASN A 129 13.58 4.65 -16.68
CA ASN A 129 13.34 5.74 -17.60
C ASN A 129 11.86 6.06 -17.85
N GLN A 130 10.94 5.31 -17.22
CA GLN A 130 9.51 5.48 -17.44
C GLN A 130 8.74 5.48 -16.13
N ALA A 131 8.05 6.60 -15.86
CA ALA A 131 7.10 6.69 -14.75
C ALA A 131 5.87 5.81 -15.01
N PRO A 132 5.19 5.33 -13.95
CA PRO A 132 3.89 4.68 -14.10
C PRO A 132 2.90 5.59 -14.82
N PHE A 133 2.02 5.00 -15.64
CA PHE A 133 1.09 5.78 -16.47
C PHE A 133 0.16 6.69 -15.64
N TRP A 134 -0.35 6.20 -14.50
CA TRP A 134 -1.19 6.98 -13.59
C TRP A 134 -0.42 8.14 -12.92
N TRP A 135 0.89 7.97 -12.69
CA TRP A 135 1.75 9.05 -12.18
C TRP A 135 1.93 10.16 -13.21
N THR A 136 2.15 9.77 -14.46
CA THR A 136 2.19 10.72 -15.59
C THR A 136 0.86 11.46 -15.74
N ALA A 137 -0.26 10.73 -15.64
CA ALA A 137 -1.60 11.31 -15.65
C ALA A 137 -1.81 12.32 -14.51
N ASN A 138 -1.42 11.97 -13.28
CA ASN A 138 -1.47 12.88 -12.14
C ASN A 138 -0.70 14.19 -12.40
N ASN A 139 0.53 14.08 -12.95
CA ASN A 139 1.34 15.26 -13.26
C ASN A 139 0.66 16.16 -14.32
N LYS A 140 0.04 15.58 -15.35
CA LYS A 140 -0.73 16.30 -16.35
C LYS A 140 -1.94 17.01 -15.72
N VAL A 141 -2.75 16.32 -14.93
CA VAL A 141 -3.89 16.90 -14.23
C VAL A 141 -3.47 18.02 -13.28
N LYS A 142 -2.37 17.84 -12.56
CA LYS A 142 -1.86 18.80 -11.60
C LYS A 142 -1.38 20.10 -12.26
N HIS A 143 -0.70 20.02 -13.40
CA HIS A 143 -0.01 21.14 -14.01
C HIS A 143 -0.70 21.69 -15.26
N GLN A 144 -1.55 20.90 -15.92
CA GLN A 144 -2.17 21.20 -17.21
C GLN A 144 -3.66 20.82 -17.23
N ARG A 145 -4.37 21.03 -16.12
CA ARG A 145 -5.77 20.56 -15.98
C ARG A 145 -6.70 21.10 -17.09
N HIS A 146 -6.50 22.30 -17.55
CA HIS A 146 -7.33 22.91 -18.58
C HIS A 146 -7.31 22.14 -19.91
N ASP A 147 -6.18 21.49 -20.24
CA ASP A 147 -6.02 20.69 -21.47
C ASP A 147 -6.09 19.18 -21.23
N GLU A 148 -5.71 18.73 -20.03
CA GLU A 148 -5.47 17.32 -19.71
C GLU A 148 -6.44 16.77 -18.65
N PHE A 149 -7.60 17.40 -18.47
CA PHE A 149 -8.54 16.97 -17.44
C PHE A 149 -9.05 15.53 -17.63
N GLN A 150 -9.17 15.05 -18.87
CA GLN A 150 -9.54 13.68 -19.20
C GLN A 150 -8.57 12.62 -18.64
N GLN A 151 -7.36 13.03 -18.23
CA GLN A 151 -6.42 12.12 -17.55
C GLN A 151 -6.86 11.80 -16.10
N ALA A 152 -7.75 12.59 -15.52
CA ALA A 152 -8.39 12.31 -14.24
C ALA A 152 -9.51 11.28 -14.40
N ASN A 153 -9.23 10.16 -15.03
CA ASN A 153 -10.20 9.14 -15.36
C ASN A 153 -10.17 7.95 -14.37
N LEU A 154 -11.19 7.10 -14.50
CA LEU A 154 -11.40 5.96 -13.62
C LEU A 154 -10.19 5.01 -13.61
N LYS A 155 -9.60 4.73 -14.78
CA LYS A 155 -8.42 3.88 -14.92
C LYS A 155 -7.24 4.40 -14.12
N ASN A 156 -6.88 5.68 -14.31
CA ASN A 156 -5.73 6.28 -13.65
C ASN A 156 -5.96 6.39 -12.14
N THR A 157 -7.17 6.74 -11.72
CA THR A 157 -7.53 6.88 -10.29
C THR A 157 -7.49 5.53 -9.59
N PHE A 158 -8.08 4.48 -10.15
CA PHE A 158 -8.06 3.15 -9.54
C PHE A 158 -6.64 2.59 -9.44
N ASN A 159 -5.84 2.77 -10.49
CA ASN A 159 -4.45 2.35 -10.46
C ASN A 159 -3.60 3.16 -9.47
N SER A 160 -3.86 4.45 -9.27
CA SER A 160 -3.14 5.23 -8.26
C SER A 160 -3.44 4.77 -6.82
N ILE A 161 -4.69 4.42 -6.51
CA ILE A 161 -5.07 3.89 -5.19
C ILE A 161 -4.55 2.45 -5.02
N ALA A 162 -4.59 1.63 -6.05
CA ALA A 162 -3.96 0.31 -6.04
C ALA A 162 -2.44 0.38 -5.86
N ALA A 163 -1.78 1.38 -6.47
CA ALA A 163 -0.37 1.65 -6.29
C ALA A 163 -0.05 2.06 -4.84
N LEU A 164 -0.88 2.92 -4.26
CA LEU A 164 -0.77 3.31 -2.86
C LEU A 164 -0.93 2.09 -1.94
N TYR A 165 -1.89 1.21 -2.21
CA TYR A 165 -2.09 -0.03 -1.45
C TYR A 165 -0.82 -0.89 -1.40
N ILE A 166 -0.19 -1.14 -2.56
CA ILE A 166 1.06 -1.90 -2.62
C ILE A 166 2.17 -1.19 -1.84
N ALA A 167 2.35 0.11 -2.05
CA ALA A 167 3.42 0.87 -1.41
C ALA A 167 3.26 0.92 0.12
N VAL A 168 2.06 1.21 0.63
CA VAL A 168 1.78 1.28 2.06
C VAL A 168 1.89 -0.10 2.71
N SER A 169 1.47 -1.17 2.02
CA SER A 169 1.61 -2.54 2.52
C SER A 169 3.08 -2.92 2.72
N HIS A 170 3.97 -2.55 1.79
CA HIS A 170 5.41 -2.75 1.97
C HIS A 170 5.99 -1.90 3.12
N LEU A 171 5.50 -0.68 3.32
CA LEU A 171 5.92 0.17 4.44
C LEU A 171 5.51 -0.44 5.79
N GLU A 172 4.28 -0.91 5.90
CA GLU A 172 3.71 -1.49 7.11
C GLU A 172 4.26 -2.88 7.43
N ALA A 173 4.56 -3.69 6.40
CA ALA A 173 5.18 -5.01 6.57
C ALA A 173 6.56 -4.96 7.25
N GLN A 174 7.21 -3.80 7.23
CA GLN A 174 8.47 -3.57 7.94
C GLN A 174 8.28 -3.17 9.41
N GLN A 175 7.04 -2.96 9.85
CA GLN A 175 6.71 -2.65 11.23
C GLN A 175 6.35 -3.93 11.99
N THR A 176 6.65 -3.96 13.29
CA THR A 176 6.36 -5.12 14.15
C THR A 176 4.91 -5.20 14.60
N HIS A 177 4.10 -4.25 14.18
CA HIS A 177 2.70 -4.13 14.61
C HIS A 177 1.76 -4.67 13.54
N GLY A 178 0.76 -5.43 13.97
CA GLY A 178 -0.33 -5.86 13.08
C GLY A 178 -1.23 -4.67 12.72
N LEU A 179 -1.72 -4.62 11.49
CA LEU A 179 -2.71 -3.62 11.08
C LEU A 179 -4.07 -3.94 11.68
N SER A 180 -4.74 -2.90 12.20
CA SER A 180 -6.01 -3.06 12.91
C SER A 180 -7.21 -3.29 12.01
N HIS A 181 -7.11 -2.95 10.72
CA HIS A 181 -8.23 -3.03 9.77
C HIS A 181 -7.73 -3.52 8.41
N ALA A 182 -8.45 -4.49 7.84
CA ALA A 182 -8.23 -4.96 6.47
C ALA A 182 -8.86 -3.99 5.45
N PRO A 183 -8.32 -3.92 4.21
CA PRO A 183 -9.01 -3.28 3.10
C PRO A 183 -10.38 -3.92 2.88
N THR A 184 -11.35 -3.13 2.43
CA THR A 184 -12.71 -3.60 2.16
C THR A 184 -12.87 -4.11 0.73
N TYR A 185 -12.16 -3.52 -0.21
CA TYR A 185 -12.34 -3.76 -1.64
C TYR A 185 -11.10 -4.28 -2.35
N LEU A 186 -9.90 -3.97 -1.86
CA LEU A 186 -8.64 -4.29 -2.52
C LEU A 186 -7.96 -5.50 -1.90
N GLU A 187 -7.49 -6.41 -2.75
CA GLU A 187 -6.64 -7.55 -2.41
C GLU A 187 -5.40 -7.53 -3.28
N ALA A 188 -4.25 -7.94 -2.76
CA ALA A 188 -3.00 -7.95 -3.52
C ALA A 188 -2.22 -9.24 -3.32
N ASP A 189 -1.42 -9.61 -4.35
CA ASP A 189 -0.47 -10.71 -4.26
C ASP A 189 0.52 -10.50 -3.10
N GLY A 190 0.75 -11.57 -2.35
CA GLY A 190 1.73 -11.55 -1.25
C GLY A 190 1.24 -10.92 0.06
N PHE A 191 -0.01 -10.45 0.10
CA PHE A 191 -0.64 -9.94 1.29
C PHE A 191 -1.88 -10.77 1.60
N ALA A 192 -1.84 -11.56 2.69
CA ALA A 192 -2.96 -12.39 3.08
C ALA A 192 -3.66 -11.83 4.33
N HIS A 193 -4.99 -11.90 4.33
CA HIS A 193 -5.79 -11.67 5.50
C HIS A 193 -5.85 -12.94 6.35
N ARG A 194 -5.65 -12.81 7.65
CA ARG A 194 -5.91 -13.89 8.58
C ARG A 194 -7.01 -13.45 9.56
N ASP A 195 -8.07 -14.23 9.61
CA ASP A 195 -9.10 -14.20 10.64
C ASP A 195 -9.66 -12.81 10.99
N GLY A 196 -10.41 -12.22 10.07
CA GLY A 196 -11.37 -11.15 10.33
C GLY A 196 -10.86 -9.81 10.86
N ASN A 197 -9.72 -9.76 11.53
CA ASN A 197 -9.24 -8.57 12.22
C ASN A 197 -7.76 -8.25 12.10
N SER A 198 -6.95 -9.05 11.38
CA SER A 198 -5.51 -8.78 11.25
C SER A 198 -5.02 -9.07 9.85
N ILE A 199 -4.28 -8.13 9.28
CA ILE A 199 -3.52 -8.36 8.04
C ILE A 199 -2.17 -8.92 8.42
N ILE A 200 -1.85 -10.10 7.91
CA ILE A 200 -0.49 -10.64 7.97
C ILE A 200 0.16 -10.36 6.64
N PHE A 201 1.20 -9.54 6.69
CA PHE A 201 2.08 -9.36 5.54
C PHE A 201 2.98 -10.59 5.44
N TYR A 202 2.80 -11.38 4.39
CA TYR A 202 3.86 -12.24 3.97
C TYR A 202 4.92 -11.35 3.30
N GLN A 203 6.04 -11.10 3.96
CA GLN A 203 7.24 -10.73 3.22
C GLN A 203 7.33 -11.71 2.07
N ALA A 204 7.32 -11.19 0.83
CA ALA A 204 7.59 -11.99 -0.34
C ALA A 204 8.79 -12.87 0.02
N LEU A 205 8.55 -14.16 0.15
CA LEU A 205 9.55 -15.13 0.53
C LEU A 205 10.84 -14.75 -0.21
N LYS A 206 11.89 -14.45 0.52
CA LYS A 206 13.23 -14.59 0.00
C LYS A 206 13.28 -16.05 -0.44
N ILE A 207 12.96 -16.30 -1.71
CA ILE A 207 13.18 -17.61 -2.31
C ILE A 207 14.68 -17.73 -2.32
N GLY A 208 15.15 -18.29 -1.19
CA GLY A 208 16.52 -18.74 -1.07
C GLY A 208 16.73 -19.75 -2.19
N THR A 209 17.66 -19.44 -3.04
CA THR A 209 18.27 -20.37 -3.98
C THR A 209 18.55 -21.66 -3.24
N VAL A 210 17.70 -22.67 -3.44
CA VAL A 210 18.10 -24.05 -3.13
C VAL A 210 19.17 -24.37 -4.17
N ARG A 211 20.37 -24.60 -3.66
CA ARG A 211 21.49 -25.17 -4.43
C ARG A 211 21.17 -26.62 -4.79
#